data_95317585dfdbc21432720a27e30bdb0c
#
_entry.id   95317585dfdbc21432720a27e30bdb0c
#
_cell.length_a   1.000
_cell.length_b   1.000
_cell.length_c   1.000
_cell.angle_alpha   90.00
_cell.angle_beta   90.00
_cell.angle_gamma   90.00
#
_symmetry.space_group_name_H-M   'P 1'
#
loop_
_entity.id
_entity.type
_entity.pdbx_description
1 polymer ?
#
loop_
_entity_poly.entity_id
_entity_poly.type
_entity_poly.pdbx_seq_one_letter_code
_entity_poly.pdbx_strand_id
1 'polypeptide(L)'
;MDQKERDFEKMSEAKKQYEEIRMSEKQLDEMKKKIYQAKKEKREMKKKHTMRNIAAAAAAVAVFIALPNTSATVAAAMSDIPLVGKLVEVVTFRDYQYESDRHSADVEVPELVADSTELIDGTENPEVHENLKKTTDEINAEIQKITDDIVAEFQSNIDAEGYQDIMVSKEILTTTEEYFTLKLICYQGSGSGAEWDYFYTIDLTTGERLALKDLFVEGADYITPISENIKTQMREQMAADEMVHYWVDETDEMAGNNFQAITDETSFYVNGEGQIVIAFDEYEVAPGYMGTVEFVIPDEVTADIRK
;
A
#
# COMPACT_ATOMS: atom_id res chain seq x y z
N MET A 1 27.50 -28.02 -35.03
CA MET A 1 26.38 -27.88 -34.09
C MET A 1 26.35 -26.44 -33.61
N ASP A 2 25.33 -25.71 -34.04
CA ASP A 2 25.17 -24.27 -33.79
C ASP A 2 24.87 -24.03 -32.27
N GLN A 3 25.22 -22.85 -31.77
CA GLN A 3 24.97 -22.44 -30.39
C GLN A 3 23.48 -22.60 -30.04
N LYS A 4 22.61 -22.30 -30.99
CA LYS A 4 21.15 -22.45 -30.83
C LYS A 4 20.69 -23.91 -30.65
N GLU A 5 21.34 -24.86 -31.30
CA GLU A 5 21.02 -26.29 -31.15
C GLU A 5 21.42 -26.80 -29.76
N ARG A 6 22.55 -26.34 -29.22
CA ARG A 6 22.99 -26.69 -27.86
C ARG A 6 22.10 -26.08 -26.76
N ASP A 7 21.60 -24.88 -26.99
CA ASP A 7 20.70 -24.22 -26.05
C ASP A 7 19.30 -24.86 -26.07
N PHE A 8 18.84 -25.32 -27.25
CA PHE A 8 17.59 -26.08 -27.40
C PHE A 8 17.66 -27.46 -26.75
N GLU A 9 18.79 -28.15 -26.89
CA GLU A 9 19.03 -29.46 -26.24
C GLU A 9 19.03 -29.31 -24.72
N LYS A 10 19.74 -28.30 -24.16
CA LYS A 10 19.75 -28.03 -22.72
C LYS A 10 18.35 -27.68 -22.18
N MET A 11 17.57 -26.90 -22.93
CA MET A 11 16.21 -26.56 -22.52
C MET A 11 15.26 -27.77 -22.59
N SER A 12 15.44 -28.67 -23.58
CA SER A 12 14.71 -29.91 -23.69
C SER A 12 15.06 -30.90 -22.55
N GLU A 13 16.31 -30.94 -22.15
CA GLU A 13 16.79 -31.77 -21.04
C GLU A 13 16.32 -31.24 -19.67
N ALA A 14 16.36 -29.92 -19.47
CA ALA A 14 15.81 -29.28 -18.28
C ALA A 14 14.28 -29.48 -18.16
N LYS A 15 13.55 -29.42 -19.29
CA LYS A 15 12.11 -29.70 -19.32
C LYS A 15 11.81 -31.16 -18.96
N LYS A 16 12.60 -32.13 -19.47
CA LYS A 16 12.48 -33.54 -19.07
C LYS A 16 12.72 -33.75 -17.59
N GLN A 17 13.77 -33.14 -17.03
CA GLN A 17 14.05 -33.21 -15.59
C GLN A 17 12.93 -32.59 -14.74
N TYR A 18 12.31 -31.51 -15.21
CA TYR A 18 11.17 -30.88 -14.52
C TYR A 18 9.91 -31.76 -14.57
N GLU A 19 9.65 -32.44 -15.69
CA GLU A 19 8.53 -33.37 -15.85
C GLU A 19 8.73 -34.68 -15.05
N GLU A 20 9.98 -35.06 -14.73
CA GLU A 20 10.32 -36.20 -13.87
C GLU A 20 10.19 -35.91 -12.36
N ILE A 21 10.11 -34.62 -11.95
CA ILE A 21 9.85 -34.22 -10.55
C ILE A 21 8.37 -34.48 -10.24
N ARG A 22 8.02 -35.75 -10.05
CA ARG A 22 6.69 -36.15 -9.55
C ARG A 22 6.83 -36.61 -8.11
N MET A 23 5.86 -36.17 -7.28
CA MET A 23 5.73 -36.72 -5.94
C MET A 23 5.55 -38.24 -6.03
N SER A 24 6.29 -38.96 -5.20
CA SER A 24 6.10 -40.41 -5.08
C SER A 24 4.69 -40.72 -4.60
N GLU A 25 4.14 -41.90 -4.97
CA GLU A 25 2.80 -42.33 -4.51
C GLU A 25 2.68 -42.26 -2.98
N LYS A 26 3.76 -42.57 -2.27
CA LYS A 26 3.80 -42.48 -0.79
C LYS A 26 3.65 -41.05 -0.28
N GLN A 27 4.32 -40.08 -0.92
CA GLN A 27 4.19 -38.66 -0.57
C GLN A 27 2.79 -38.12 -0.93
N LEU A 28 2.22 -38.55 -2.05
CA LEU A 28 0.86 -38.21 -2.45
C LEU A 28 -0.18 -38.73 -1.46
N ASP A 29 0.01 -39.98 -1.00
CA ASP A 29 -0.89 -40.59 0.01
C ASP A 29 -0.74 -39.93 1.38
N GLU A 30 0.46 -39.58 1.79
CA GLU A 30 0.69 -38.85 3.05
C GLU A 30 0.07 -37.45 2.99
N MET A 31 0.19 -36.76 1.87
CA MET A 31 -0.45 -35.46 1.66
C MET A 31 -1.97 -35.56 1.68
N LYS A 32 -2.56 -36.55 0.97
CA LYS A 32 -4.01 -36.81 1.00
C LYS A 32 -4.51 -37.13 2.42
N LYS A 33 -3.75 -37.91 3.19
CA LYS A 33 -4.10 -38.21 4.60
C LYS A 33 -4.07 -36.95 5.47
N LYS A 34 -3.06 -36.09 5.31
CA LYS A 34 -2.98 -34.82 6.06
C LYS A 34 -4.13 -33.88 5.70
N ILE A 35 -4.48 -33.76 4.41
CA ILE A 35 -5.62 -32.96 3.94
C ILE A 35 -6.93 -33.52 4.52
N TYR A 36 -7.10 -34.84 4.52
CA TYR A 36 -8.30 -35.48 5.07
C TYR A 36 -8.42 -35.29 6.59
N GLN A 37 -7.30 -35.40 7.31
CA GLN A 37 -7.24 -35.16 8.76
C GLN A 37 -7.57 -33.69 9.09
N ALA A 38 -6.96 -32.73 8.37
CA ALA A 38 -7.26 -31.31 8.55
C ALA A 38 -8.74 -30.97 8.25
N LYS A 39 -9.32 -31.56 7.20
CA LYS A 39 -10.76 -31.40 6.91
C LYS A 39 -11.66 -32.02 7.99
N LYS A 40 -11.25 -33.13 8.58
CA LYS A 40 -12.00 -33.79 9.67
C LYS A 40 -11.93 -32.97 10.95
N GLU A 41 -10.76 -32.48 11.32
CA GLU A 41 -10.54 -31.60 12.47
C GLU A 41 -11.32 -30.28 12.32
N LYS A 42 -11.31 -29.66 11.12
CA LYS A 42 -12.11 -28.48 10.78
C LYS A 42 -13.61 -28.73 10.94
N ARG A 43 -14.09 -29.94 10.59
CA ARG A 43 -15.51 -30.34 10.75
C ARG A 43 -15.92 -30.57 12.22
N GLU A 44 -15.03 -31.12 13.04
CA GLU A 44 -15.30 -31.33 14.46
C GLU A 44 -15.23 -30.05 15.28
N MET A 45 -14.32 -29.12 14.88
CA MET A 45 -14.28 -27.78 15.45
C MET A 45 -15.53 -26.95 15.12
N LYS A 46 -16.09 -27.04 13.89
CA LYS A 46 -17.35 -26.36 13.52
C LYS A 46 -18.52 -26.71 14.42
N LYS A 47 -18.61 -27.95 14.94
CA LYS A 47 -19.73 -28.38 15.82
C LYS A 47 -19.63 -27.84 17.26
N LYS A 48 -18.45 -27.46 17.73
CA LYS A 48 -18.24 -26.92 19.09
C LYS A 48 -18.27 -25.37 19.16
N HIS A 49 -18.21 -24.69 18.04
CA HIS A 49 -17.94 -23.25 17.98
C HIS A 49 -19.16 -22.33 17.82
N THR A 50 -20.36 -22.87 17.46
CA THR A 50 -21.53 -22.03 17.20
C THR A 50 -22.08 -21.31 18.42
N MET A 51 -21.82 -21.77 19.63
CA MET A 51 -22.23 -21.10 20.87
C MET A 51 -21.12 -20.27 21.56
N ARG A 52 -19.89 -20.42 21.13
CA ARG A 52 -18.74 -19.72 21.72
C ARG A 52 -18.32 -18.48 20.91
N ASN A 53 -18.78 -18.37 19.66
CA ASN A 53 -18.35 -17.32 18.73
C ASN A 53 -19.04 -15.96 18.98
N ILE A 54 -20.22 -15.93 19.58
CA ILE A 54 -20.88 -14.66 19.96
C ILE A 54 -20.13 -13.99 21.14
N ALA A 55 -19.56 -14.79 22.03
CA ALA A 55 -18.71 -14.28 23.12
C ALA A 55 -17.27 -13.97 22.67
N ALA A 56 -16.79 -14.61 21.60
CA ALA A 56 -15.45 -14.42 21.06
C ALA A 56 -15.33 -13.19 20.16
N ALA A 57 -16.39 -12.79 19.44
CA ALA A 57 -16.39 -11.55 18.67
C ALA A 57 -16.29 -10.30 19.59
N ALA A 58 -17.03 -10.31 20.72
CA ALA A 58 -16.90 -9.26 21.74
C ALA A 58 -15.54 -9.29 22.47
N ALA A 59 -14.90 -10.47 22.59
CA ALA A 59 -13.58 -10.62 23.17
C ALA A 59 -12.46 -10.26 22.20
N ALA A 60 -12.65 -10.48 20.89
CA ALA A 60 -11.67 -10.08 19.86
C ALA A 60 -11.55 -8.55 19.77
N VAL A 61 -12.66 -7.81 19.86
CA VAL A 61 -12.66 -6.34 19.93
C VAL A 61 -11.95 -5.87 21.22
N ALA A 62 -12.14 -6.55 22.36
CA ALA A 62 -11.49 -6.20 23.61
C ALA A 62 -9.97 -6.55 23.62
N VAL A 63 -9.56 -7.61 22.92
CA VAL A 63 -8.15 -8.00 22.74
C VAL A 63 -7.46 -7.05 21.76
N PHE A 64 -8.17 -6.57 20.72
CA PHE A 64 -7.68 -5.59 19.77
C PHE A 64 -7.37 -4.22 20.45
N ILE A 65 -8.13 -3.85 21.49
CA ILE A 65 -7.94 -2.62 22.26
C ILE A 65 -6.93 -2.80 23.42
N ALA A 66 -6.68 -4.04 23.89
CA ALA A 66 -5.97 -4.29 25.14
C ALA A 66 -4.52 -4.81 25.03
N LEU A 67 -3.99 -5.05 23.81
CA LEU A 67 -2.62 -5.56 23.63
C LEU A 67 -1.60 -4.54 23.08
N PRO A 68 -1.47 -3.32 23.63
CA PRO A 68 -0.46 -2.39 23.12
C PRO A 68 0.92 -2.50 23.78
N ASN A 69 1.18 -3.34 24.76
CA ASN A 69 2.38 -3.07 25.59
C ASN A 69 3.20 -4.24 26.11
N THR A 70 3.03 -5.46 25.63
CA THR A 70 3.86 -6.55 26.18
C THR A 70 4.21 -7.63 25.17
N SER A 71 5.07 -7.39 24.18
CA SER A 71 5.81 -8.51 23.63
C SER A 71 7.16 -8.13 23.04
N ALA A 72 8.19 -8.77 23.56
CA ALA A 72 9.54 -8.81 23.00
C ALA A 72 9.61 -9.38 21.56
N THR A 73 8.48 -9.76 20.97
CA THR A 73 8.35 -10.27 19.59
C THR A 73 8.37 -9.13 18.56
N VAL A 74 7.99 -7.91 18.94
CA VAL A 74 8.08 -6.71 18.10
C VAL A 74 9.54 -6.40 17.79
N ALA A 75 10.43 -6.54 18.76
CA ALA A 75 11.87 -6.31 18.57
C ALA A 75 12.56 -7.31 17.59
N ALA A 76 11.97 -8.46 17.33
CA ALA A 76 12.54 -9.46 16.42
C ALA A 76 12.10 -9.27 14.96
N ALA A 77 10.92 -8.64 14.73
CA ALA A 77 10.48 -8.24 13.39
C ALA A 77 11.23 -7.01 12.85
N MET A 78 11.91 -6.27 13.75
CA MET A 78 12.67 -5.06 13.41
C MET A 78 14.00 -5.33 12.69
N SER A 79 14.47 -6.59 12.60
CA SER A 79 15.80 -6.89 12.06
C SER A 79 15.90 -6.99 10.54
N ASP A 80 14.79 -7.01 9.82
CA ASP A 80 14.77 -7.24 8.37
C ASP A 80 14.41 -5.99 7.52
N ILE A 81 14.20 -4.82 8.15
CA ILE A 81 13.94 -3.57 7.41
C ILE A 81 15.30 -2.90 7.19
N PRO A 82 15.67 -2.59 5.92
CA PRO A 82 16.85 -1.78 5.66
C PRO A 82 16.72 -0.47 6.46
N LEU A 83 17.77 -0.07 7.14
CA LEU A 83 17.86 1.22 7.85
C LEU A 83 17.45 2.35 6.90
N VAL A 84 16.17 2.65 6.93
CA VAL A 84 15.57 3.75 6.21
C VAL A 84 15.88 5.00 7.01
N GLY A 85 16.87 5.76 6.58
CA GLY A 85 17.36 7.00 7.17
C GLY A 85 17.29 7.05 8.71
N LYS A 86 18.31 7.45 9.38
CA LYS A 86 18.43 7.46 10.86
C LYS A 86 17.33 8.24 11.62
N LEU A 87 16.39 8.88 10.92
CA LEU A 87 15.39 9.78 11.49
C LEU A 87 14.00 9.19 11.64
N VAL A 88 13.54 8.36 10.69
CA VAL A 88 12.22 7.72 10.70
C VAL A 88 12.34 6.23 10.45
N GLU A 89 11.76 5.45 11.34
CA GLU A 89 11.62 4.00 11.20
C GLU A 89 10.15 3.64 11.00
N VAL A 90 9.87 2.63 10.16
CA VAL A 90 8.52 2.10 9.96
C VAL A 90 8.46 0.71 10.55
N VAL A 91 7.63 0.53 11.55
CA VAL A 91 7.37 -0.76 12.18
C VAL A 91 5.95 -1.22 11.90
N THR A 92 5.71 -2.53 11.82
CA THR A 92 4.35 -3.06 11.80
C THR A 92 3.86 -3.16 13.23
N PHE A 93 2.91 -2.30 13.60
CA PHE A 93 2.41 -2.19 14.97
C PHE A 93 1.35 -3.24 15.28
N ARG A 94 0.46 -3.51 14.33
CA ARG A 94 -0.63 -4.48 14.48
C ARG A 94 -0.90 -5.19 13.16
N ASP A 95 -1.37 -6.44 13.29
CA ASP A 95 -1.94 -7.22 12.20
C ASP A 95 -3.36 -7.63 12.58
N TYR A 96 -4.29 -7.44 11.66
CA TYR A 96 -5.63 -8.04 11.76
C TYR A 96 -5.82 -8.99 10.60
N GLN A 97 -6.01 -10.27 10.91
CA GLN A 97 -6.22 -11.31 9.91
C GLN A 97 -7.51 -12.06 10.18
N TYR A 98 -8.29 -12.25 9.15
CA TYR A 98 -9.51 -13.05 9.18
C TYR A 98 -9.64 -13.83 7.87
N GLU A 99 -10.07 -15.08 7.94
CA GLU A 99 -10.32 -15.90 6.77
C GLU A 99 -11.54 -16.81 7.00
N SER A 100 -12.44 -16.84 6.05
CA SER A 100 -13.58 -17.74 5.98
C SER A 100 -13.80 -18.22 4.54
N ASP A 101 -14.87 -18.95 4.30
CA ASP A 101 -15.20 -19.42 2.94
C ASP A 101 -15.59 -18.25 2.00
N ARG A 102 -15.96 -17.08 2.54
CA ARG A 102 -16.50 -15.94 1.78
C ARG A 102 -15.91 -14.58 2.14
N HIS A 103 -15.19 -14.48 3.25
CA HIS A 103 -14.64 -13.22 3.73
C HIS A 103 -13.18 -13.42 4.08
N SER A 104 -12.34 -12.49 3.63
CA SER A 104 -10.94 -12.40 4.04
C SER A 104 -10.59 -10.99 4.47
N ALA A 105 -9.64 -10.87 5.38
CA ALA A 105 -9.04 -9.62 5.80
C ALA A 105 -7.57 -9.86 6.10
N ASP A 106 -6.73 -9.01 5.54
CA ASP A 106 -5.29 -8.95 5.84
C ASP A 106 -4.90 -7.47 5.98
N VAL A 107 -4.80 -7.02 7.22
CA VAL A 107 -4.61 -5.60 7.55
C VAL A 107 -3.33 -5.43 8.36
N GLU A 108 -2.29 -4.89 7.72
CA GLU A 108 -1.07 -4.44 8.38
C GLU A 108 -1.22 -2.98 8.79
N VAL A 109 -1.03 -2.66 10.07
CA VAL A 109 -1.03 -1.28 10.58
C VAL A 109 0.40 -0.82 10.79
N PRO A 110 0.97 0.00 9.90
CA PRO A 110 2.30 0.57 10.11
C PRO A 110 2.28 1.66 11.18
N GLU A 111 3.41 1.83 11.85
CA GLU A 111 3.70 2.93 12.77
C GLU A 111 5.03 3.57 12.39
N LEU A 112 5.04 4.89 12.30
CA LEU A 112 6.24 5.68 12.12
C LEU A 112 6.86 6.01 13.48
N VAL A 113 8.15 5.78 13.62
CA VAL A 113 8.90 6.10 14.84
C VAL A 113 10.00 7.09 14.50
N ALA A 114 10.03 8.23 15.19
CA ALA A 114 11.15 9.17 15.13
C ALA A 114 12.28 8.62 16.02
N ASP A 115 13.33 8.05 15.43
CA ASP A 115 14.33 7.26 16.17
C ASP A 115 15.56 8.06 16.63
N SER A 116 15.87 9.20 16.03
CA SER A 116 17.12 9.91 16.29
C SER A 116 16.93 11.41 16.54
N THR A 117 17.71 11.96 17.46
CA THR A 117 17.86 13.40 17.65
C THR A 117 18.94 14.02 16.76
N GLU A 118 19.74 13.16 16.10
CA GLU A 118 20.79 13.60 15.17
C GLU A 118 20.22 13.65 13.76
N LEU A 119 20.43 14.77 13.08
CA LEU A 119 20.19 14.90 11.66
C LEU A 119 21.13 14.00 10.85
N ILE A 120 20.81 13.80 9.57
CA ILE A 120 21.62 12.98 8.64
C ILE A 120 23.07 13.43 8.58
N ASP A 121 23.34 14.72 8.75
CA ASP A 121 24.67 15.31 8.78
C ASP A 121 25.42 15.15 10.13
N GLY A 122 24.77 14.52 11.12
CA GLY A 122 25.33 14.29 12.45
C GLY A 122 25.20 15.47 13.40
N THR A 123 24.46 16.53 13.03
CA THR A 123 24.14 17.64 13.93
C THR A 123 22.87 17.35 14.72
N GLU A 124 22.81 17.83 15.98
CA GLU A 124 21.58 17.77 16.78
C GLU A 124 20.71 18.99 16.46
N ASN A 125 19.45 18.76 16.07
CA ASN A 125 18.45 19.80 15.93
C ASN A 125 17.19 19.43 16.72
N PRO A 126 17.08 19.89 17.97
CA PRO A 126 15.93 19.54 18.83
C PRO A 126 14.58 19.99 18.25
N GLU A 127 14.54 21.10 17.50
CA GLU A 127 13.31 21.61 16.89
C GLU A 127 12.80 20.67 15.78
N VAL A 128 13.69 20.24 14.89
CA VAL A 128 13.34 19.27 13.83
C VAL A 128 12.91 17.95 14.45
N HIS A 129 13.58 17.49 15.50
CA HIS A 129 13.18 16.25 16.18
C HIS A 129 11.81 16.37 16.85
N GLU A 130 11.50 17.50 17.51
CA GLU A 130 10.18 17.74 18.11
C GLU A 130 9.09 17.79 17.04
N ASN A 131 9.33 18.48 15.92
CA ASN A 131 8.43 18.51 14.77
C ASN A 131 8.23 17.10 14.20
N LEU A 132 9.31 16.36 13.97
CA LEU A 132 9.26 15.01 13.43
C LEU A 132 8.45 14.06 14.30
N LYS A 133 8.68 14.13 15.63
CA LYS A 133 7.91 13.33 16.59
C LYS A 133 6.43 13.68 16.55
N LYS A 134 6.07 14.95 16.52
CA LYS A 134 4.68 15.40 16.40
C LYS A 134 4.07 14.92 15.08
N THR A 135 4.78 15.08 13.98
CA THR A 135 4.34 14.63 12.63
C THR A 135 4.10 13.13 12.58
N THR A 136 5.02 12.32 13.13
CA THR A 136 4.84 10.86 13.17
C THR A 136 3.68 10.45 14.07
N ASP A 137 3.50 11.09 15.22
CA ASP A 137 2.35 10.84 16.12
C ASP A 137 1.01 11.18 15.42
N GLU A 138 0.93 12.27 14.65
CA GLU A 138 -0.27 12.66 13.86
C GLU A 138 -0.56 11.68 12.73
N ILE A 139 0.45 11.28 11.96
CA ILE A 139 0.32 10.29 10.88
C ILE A 139 -0.12 8.94 11.45
N ASN A 140 0.48 8.49 12.55
CA ASN A 140 0.10 7.23 13.20
C ASN A 140 -1.35 7.23 13.67
N ALA A 141 -1.83 8.34 14.23
CA ALA A 141 -3.23 8.49 14.63
C ALA A 141 -4.19 8.44 13.42
N GLU A 142 -3.80 9.02 12.28
CA GLU A 142 -4.56 8.97 11.03
C GLU A 142 -4.60 7.53 10.46
N ILE A 143 -3.45 6.87 10.35
CA ILE A 143 -3.35 5.48 9.90
C ILE A 143 -4.18 4.55 10.78
N GLN A 144 -4.08 4.70 12.09
CA GLN A 144 -4.87 3.92 13.03
C GLN A 144 -6.37 4.12 12.81
N LYS A 145 -6.81 5.36 12.65
CA LYS A 145 -8.22 5.65 12.40
C LYS A 145 -8.71 5.02 11.10
N ILE A 146 -7.97 5.17 10.00
CA ILE A 146 -8.30 4.58 8.69
C ILE A 146 -8.44 3.07 8.81
N THR A 147 -7.46 2.41 9.42
CA THR A 147 -7.45 0.95 9.56
C THR A 147 -8.52 0.44 10.53
N ASP A 148 -8.80 1.15 11.62
CA ASP A 148 -9.88 0.80 12.53
C ASP A 148 -11.25 0.94 11.86
N ASP A 149 -11.47 1.99 11.04
CA ASP A 149 -12.71 2.20 10.28
C ASP A 149 -12.92 1.07 9.24
N ILE A 150 -11.89 0.69 8.47
CA ILE A 150 -11.94 -0.42 7.50
C ILE A 150 -12.26 -1.75 8.19
N VAL A 151 -11.60 -2.06 9.30
CA VAL A 151 -11.84 -3.29 10.07
C VAL A 151 -13.24 -3.30 10.69
N ALA A 152 -13.71 -2.16 11.22
CA ALA A 152 -15.05 -2.06 11.79
C ALA A 152 -16.13 -2.27 10.73
N GLU A 153 -15.98 -1.71 9.53
CA GLU A 153 -16.89 -1.94 8.42
C GLU A 153 -16.90 -3.42 8.00
N PHE A 154 -15.73 -4.02 7.83
CA PHE A 154 -15.58 -5.45 7.53
C PHE A 154 -16.31 -6.31 8.57
N GLN A 155 -16.09 -6.05 9.87
CA GLN A 155 -16.72 -6.81 10.94
C GLN A 155 -18.23 -6.63 10.98
N SER A 156 -18.75 -5.45 10.64
CA SER A 156 -20.19 -5.20 10.60
C SER A 156 -20.91 -6.02 9.52
N ASN A 157 -20.17 -6.40 8.47
CA ASN A 157 -20.69 -7.13 7.31
C ASN A 157 -20.32 -8.64 7.31
N ILE A 158 -19.65 -9.14 8.35
CA ILE A 158 -19.11 -10.51 8.38
C ILE A 158 -20.18 -11.60 8.31
N ASP A 159 -21.39 -11.31 8.75
CA ASP A 159 -22.55 -12.20 8.70
C ASP A 159 -23.45 -11.93 7.48
N ALA A 160 -23.14 -10.93 6.66
CA ALA A 160 -23.89 -10.62 5.44
C ALA A 160 -23.73 -11.71 4.37
N GLU A 161 -24.72 -11.81 3.48
CA GLU A 161 -24.59 -12.64 2.29
C GLU A 161 -23.65 -11.96 1.27
N GLY A 162 -22.73 -12.76 0.68
CA GLY A 162 -21.80 -12.27 -0.32
C GLY A 162 -20.34 -12.59 0.02
N TYR A 163 -19.45 -12.00 -0.75
CA TYR A 163 -18.00 -12.08 -0.54
C TYR A 163 -17.47 -10.70 -0.14
N GLN A 164 -16.54 -10.69 0.78
CA GLN A 164 -15.87 -9.46 1.17
C GLN A 164 -14.39 -9.75 1.42
N ASP A 165 -13.54 -8.96 0.80
CA ASP A 165 -12.09 -8.97 1.00
C ASP A 165 -11.64 -7.55 1.37
N ILE A 166 -10.78 -7.44 2.38
CA ILE A 166 -10.07 -6.21 2.70
C ILE A 166 -8.58 -6.49 2.82
N MET A 167 -7.78 -5.56 2.34
CA MET A 167 -6.33 -5.58 2.51
C MET A 167 -5.87 -4.16 2.86
N VAL A 168 -4.97 -4.06 3.83
CA VAL A 168 -4.18 -2.84 4.06
C VAL A 168 -2.74 -3.25 4.14
N SER A 169 -1.92 -2.60 3.34
CA SER A 169 -0.47 -2.82 3.30
C SER A 169 0.26 -1.49 3.20
N LYS A 170 1.59 -1.54 3.23
CA LYS A 170 2.43 -0.35 3.18
C LYS A 170 3.57 -0.50 2.20
N GLU A 171 4.01 0.63 1.67
CA GLU A 171 5.22 0.73 0.89
C GLU A 171 6.00 1.98 1.28
N ILE A 172 7.33 1.89 1.35
CA ILE A 172 8.19 3.05 1.52
C ILE A 172 8.66 3.45 0.13
N LEU A 173 8.13 4.56 -0.38
CA LEU A 173 8.40 5.03 -1.74
C LEU A 173 9.69 5.83 -1.83
N THR A 174 9.99 6.61 -0.80
CA THR A 174 11.13 7.53 -0.81
C THR A 174 11.83 7.54 0.54
N THR A 175 13.13 7.47 0.46
CA THR A 175 14.04 7.71 1.58
C THR A 175 15.28 8.38 1.05
N THR A 176 15.37 9.68 1.24
CA THR A 176 16.53 10.51 0.88
C THR A 176 17.01 11.30 2.10
N GLU A 177 17.99 12.14 1.92
CA GLU A 177 18.44 13.07 2.98
C GLU A 177 17.39 14.16 3.28
N GLU A 178 16.50 14.45 2.31
CA GLU A 178 15.53 15.54 2.40
C GLU A 178 14.10 15.02 2.64
N TYR A 179 13.73 13.86 2.06
CA TYR A 179 12.35 13.39 2.06
C TYR A 179 12.23 11.93 2.49
N PHE A 180 11.17 11.69 3.24
CA PHE A 180 10.66 10.35 3.52
C PHE A 180 9.21 10.27 3.05
N THR A 181 8.82 9.19 2.34
CA THR A 181 7.42 8.95 1.95
C THR A 181 6.99 7.52 2.28
N LEU A 182 5.92 7.42 3.07
CA LEU A 182 5.16 6.19 3.28
C LEU A 182 3.88 6.24 2.43
N LYS A 183 3.62 5.16 1.69
CA LYS A 183 2.34 4.86 1.03
C LYS A 183 1.59 3.82 1.86
N LEU A 184 0.35 4.11 2.25
CA LEU A 184 -0.59 3.15 2.81
C LEU A 184 -1.54 2.74 1.71
N ILE A 185 -1.57 1.46 1.36
CA ILE A 185 -2.37 0.89 0.29
C ILE A 185 -3.59 0.22 0.91
N CYS A 186 -4.79 0.64 0.52
CA CYS A 186 -6.05 0.11 1.02
C CYS A 186 -6.85 -0.50 -0.13
N TYR A 187 -7.35 -1.72 0.07
CA TYR A 187 -8.20 -2.41 -0.89
C TYR A 187 -9.45 -2.95 -0.20
N GLN A 188 -10.58 -2.80 -0.87
CA GLN A 188 -11.84 -3.42 -0.45
C GLN A 188 -12.55 -4.03 -1.66
N GLY A 189 -12.93 -5.31 -1.55
CA GLY A 189 -13.66 -6.05 -2.57
C GLY A 189 -14.98 -6.60 -2.02
N SER A 190 -16.07 -6.40 -2.79
CA SER A 190 -17.38 -6.96 -2.50
C SER A 190 -18.13 -7.24 -3.81
N GLY A 191 -17.64 -8.23 -4.57
CA GLY A 191 -18.09 -8.51 -5.94
C GLY A 191 -17.30 -7.77 -7.00
N SER A 192 -17.07 -6.46 -6.87
CA SER A 192 -15.97 -5.69 -7.49
C SER A 192 -15.08 -5.15 -6.37
N GLY A 193 -13.83 -4.82 -6.70
CA GLY A 193 -12.89 -4.23 -5.76
C GLY A 193 -12.54 -2.80 -6.16
N ALA A 194 -12.00 -2.05 -5.19
CA ALA A 194 -11.37 -0.78 -5.42
C ALA A 194 -10.13 -0.65 -4.51
N GLU A 195 -9.08 -0.03 -5.05
CA GLU A 195 -7.87 0.33 -4.34
C GLU A 195 -7.80 1.85 -4.22
N TRP A 196 -7.40 2.31 -3.04
CA TRP A 196 -7.10 3.71 -2.77
C TRP A 196 -5.90 3.83 -1.85
N ASP A 197 -5.15 4.91 -2.01
CA ASP A 197 -3.85 5.08 -1.40
C ASP A 197 -3.76 6.37 -0.59
N TYR A 198 -3.04 6.31 0.54
CA TYR A 198 -2.67 7.49 1.31
C TYR A 198 -1.17 7.68 1.27
N PHE A 199 -0.73 8.91 0.99
CA PHE A 199 0.67 9.25 0.92
C PHE A 199 1.06 10.19 2.06
N TYR A 200 2.11 9.82 2.78
CA TYR A 200 2.64 10.59 3.89
C TYR A 200 4.07 10.99 3.58
N THR A 201 4.22 12.20 3.02
CA THR A 201 5.55 12.77 2.70
C THR A 201 5.98 13.70 3.82
N ILE A 202 7.17 13.45 4.37
CA ILE A 202 7.80 14.23 5.44
C ILE A 202 9.05 14.89 4.89
N ASP A 203 9.21 16.19 5.11
CA ASP A 203 10.45 16.92 4.93
C ASP A 203 11.35 16.65 6.14
N LEU A 204 12.43 15.91 5.94
CA LEU A 204 13.37 15.52 6.99
C LEU A 204 14.25 16.67 7.48
N THR A 205 14.29 17.77 6.74
CA THR A 205 15.05 18.98 7.14
C THR A 205 14.29 19.84 8.14
N THR A 206 12.95 19.77 8.12
CA THR A 206 12.07 20.50 9.03
C THR A 206 11.33 19.60 10.03
N GLY A 207 11.22 18.31 9.73
CA GLY A 207 10.42 17.35 10.48
C GLY A 207 8.91 17.47 10.24
N GLU A 208 8.46 18.24 9.26
CA GLU A 208 7.05 18.52 9.00
C GLU A 208 6.49 17.66 7.86
N ARG A 209 5.19 17.30 7.97
CA ARG A 209 4.45 16.70 6.86
C ARG A 209 4.22 17.75 5.78
N LEU A 210 4.50 17.40 4.53
CA LEU A 210 4.29 18.26 3.37
C LEU A 210 2.87 18.10 2.81
N ALA A 211 2.25 19.24 2.49
CA ALA A 211 1.17 19.32 1.52
C ALA A 211 1.76 19.74 0.16
N LEU A 212 1.07 19.42 -0.95
CA LEU A 212 1.56 19.72 -2.31
C LEU A 212 1.94 21.22 -2.48
N LYS A 213 1.14 22.12 -1.93
CA LYS A 213 1.38 23.56 -1.96
C LYS A 213 2.69 24.00 -1.29
N ASP A 214 3.18 23.21 -0.32
CA ASP A 214 4.37 23.57 0.46
C ASP A 214 5.66 23.46 -0.36
N LEU A 215 5.61 22.76 -1.49
CA LEU A 215 6.71 22.65 -2.45
C LEU A 215 6.89 23.90 -3.32
N PHE A 216 5.95 24.86 -3.27
CA PHE A 216 5.92 26.01 -4.16
C PHE A 216 6.04 27.34 -3.44
N VAL A 217 6.47 28.36 -4.16
CA VAL A 217 6.51 29.75 -3.68
C VAL A 217 5.09 30.19 -3.34
N GLU A 218 4.92 30.88 -2.22
CA GLU A 218 3.63 31.32 -1.73
C GLU A 218 2.85 32.12 -2.80
N GLY A 219 1.63 31.69 -3.08
CA GLY A 219 0.74 32.31 -4.08
C GLY A 219 1.03 31.94 -5.53
N ALA A 220 1.99 31.05 -5.79
CA ALA A 220 2.23 30.53 -7.14
C ALA A 220 1.09 29.65 -7.63
N ASP A 221 0.76 29.76 -8.90
CA ASP A 221 -0.18 28.86 -9.59
C ASP A 221 0.58 27.58 -10.01
N TYR A 222 0.55 26.55 -9.19
CA TYR A 222 1.09 25.23 -9.51
C TYR A 222 0.03 24.28 -10.07
N ILE A 223 -1.25 24.56 -9.81
CA ILE A 223 -2.39 23.72 -10.23
C ILE A 223 -2.46 23.65 -11.75
N THR A 224 -2.44 24.80 -12.41
CA THR A 224 -2.60 24.89 -13.87
C THR A 224 -1.48 24.16 -14.62
N PRO A 225 -0.19 24.45 -14.42
CA PRO A 225 0.88 23.79 -15.19
C PRO A 225 0.97 22.28 -14.93
N ILE A 226 0.77 21.82 -13.69
CA ILE A 226 0.75 20.39 -13.37
C ILE A 226 -0.43 19.71 -14.06
N SER A 227 -1.63 20.28 -13.98
CA SER A 227 -2.82 19.69 -14.60
C SER A 227 -2.71 19.58 -16.11
N GLU A 228 -2.18 20.59 -16.79
CA GLU A 228 -2.00 20.55 -18.25
C GLU A 228 -0.88 19.55 -18.65
N ASN A 229 0.15 19.41 -17.82
CA ASN A 229 1.16 18.40 -18.05
C ASN A 229 0.56 16.98 -17.92
N ILE A 230 -0.24 16.70 -16.89
CA ILE A 230 -0.94 15.42 -16.70
C ILE A 230 -1.84 15.12 -17.90
N LYS A 231 -2.65 16.06 -18.35
CA LYS A 231 -3.49 15.85 -19.55
C LYS A 231 -2.67 15.53 -20.79
N THR A 232 -1.51 16.14 -20.93
CA THR A 232 -0.57 15.84 -22.03
C THR A 232 -0.05 14.42 -21.92
N GLN A 233 0.42 14.00 -20.75
CA GLN A 233 0.89 12.64 -20.51
C GLN A 233 -0.22 11.59 -20.75
N MET A 234 -1.46 11.86 -20.29
CA MET A 234 -2.61 10.98 -20.55
C MET A 234 -2.82 10.75 -22.05
N ARG A 235 -2.82 11.82 -22.86
CA ARG A 235 -2.99 11.72 -24.32
C ARG A 235 -1.86 10.99 -24.99
N GLU A 236 -0.62 11.23 -24.58
CA GLU A 236 0.57 10.57 -25.12
C GLU A 236 0.56 9.07 -24.80
N GLN A 237 0.20 8.69 -23.56
CA GLN A 237 0.12 7.29 -23.14
C GLN A 237 -1.00 6.56 -23.89
N MET A 238 -2.20 7.15 -24.04
CA MET A 238 -3.29 6.59 -24.84
C MET A 238 -2.92 6.46 -26.32
N ALA A 239 -2.13 7.37 -26.86
CA ALA A 239 -1.67 7.29 -28.26
C ALA A 239 -0.60 6.19 -28.46
N ALA A 240 0.15 5.86 -27.41
CA ALA A 240 1.20 4.86 -27.44
C ALA A 240 0.69 3.43 -27.20
N ASP A 241 -0.38 3.24 -26.44
CA ASP A 241 -0.92 1.93 -26.05
C ASP A 241 -2.46 1.97 -26.07
N GLU A 242 -3.07 1.14 -26.92
CA GLU A 242 -4.54 1.00 -27.04
C GLU A 242 -5.22 0.43 -25.79
N MET A 243 -4.45 -0.18 -24.87
CA MET A 243 -4.98 -0.70 -23.60
C MET A 243 -5.01 0.36 -22.49
N VAL A 244 -4.35 1.50 -22.71
CA VAL A 244 -4.36 2.63 -21.77
C VAL A 244 -5.53 3.54 -22.08
N HIS A 245 -6.32 3.87 -21.06
CA HIS A 245 -7.46 4.75 -21.21
C HIS A 245 -7.61 5.67 -20.00
N TYR A 246 -7.64 6.97 -20.24
CA TYR A 246 -7.90 8.00 -19.24
C TYR A 246 -9.13 8.82 -19.64
N TRP A 247 -9.88 9.24 -18.66
CA TRP A 247 -11.00 10.17 -18.89
C TRP A 247 -10.46 11.60 -19.01
N VAL A 248 -10.11 12.03 -20.20
CA VAL A 248 -9.53 13.37 -20.45
C VAL A 248 -10.25 14.13 -21.57
N ASP A 249 -10.65 13.46 -22.63
CA ASP A 249 -11.28 14.09 -23.80
C ASP A 249 -12.60 13.38 -24.19
N GLU A 250 -13.27 12.75 -23.22
CA GLU A 250 -14.54 12.07 -23.43
C GLU A 250 -15.63 13.05 -23.86
N THR A 251 -16.42 12.67 -24.86
CA THR A 251 -17.48 13.50 -25.45
C THR A 251 -18.89 12.92 -25.33
N ASP A 252 -18.99 11.70 -24.78
CA ASP A 252 -20.22 10.94 -24.60
C ASP A 252 -20.76 11.04 -23.16
N GLU A 253 -21.39 9.97 -22.68
CA GLU A 253 -21.92 9.89 -21.31
C GLU A 253 -20.81 9.96 -20.26
N MET A 254 -19.57 9.65 -20.62
CA MET A 254 -18.41 9.71 -19.72
C MET A 254 -17.77 11.10 -19.63
N ALA A 255 -18.19 12.07 -20.47
CA ALA A 255 -17.64 13.43 -20.48
C ALA A 255 -17.65 14.14 -19.10
N GLY A 256 -18.59 13.73 -18.22
CA GLY A 256 -18.67 14.23 -16.86
C GLY A 256 -17.52 13.75 -15.94
N ASN A 257 -16.80 12.70 -16.31
CA ASN A 257 -15.70 12.15 -15.55
C ASN A 257 -14.33 12.68 -16.03
N ASN A 258 -14.30 13.49 -17.08
CA ASN A 258 -13.04 14.03 -17.60
C ASN A 258 -12.26 14.75 -16.50
N PHE A 259 -10.98 14.37 -16.37
CA PHE A 259 -10.03 15.06 -15.50
C PHE A 259 -9.95 16.56 -15.87
N GLN A 260 -10.26 17.41 -14.94
CA GLN A 260 -10.25 18.87 -15.14
C GLN A 260 -8.94 19.50 -14.66
N ALA A 261 -8.60 19.28 -13.41
CA ALA A 261 -7.40 19.80 -12.78
C ALA A 261 -7.15 19.06 -11.46
N ILE A 262 -5.91 19.08 -10.98
CA ILE A 262 -5.57 18.74 -9.60
C ILE A 262 -6.14 19.80 -8.65
N THR A 263 -6.15 19.48 -7.36
CA THR A 263 -6.54 20.39 -6.27
C THR A 263 -5.46 20.40 -5.19
N ASP A 264 -5.61 21.22 -4.17
CA ASP A 264 -4.74 21.21 -2.99
C ASP A 264 -4.78 19.87 -2.22
N GLU A 265 -5.85 19.09 -2.40
CA GLU A 265 -6.10 17.80 -1.75
C GLU A 265 -5.64 16.61 -2.60
N THR A 266 -5.18 16.84 -3.84
CA THR A 266 -4.75 15.75 -4.72
C THR A 266 -3.53 15.04 -4.12
N SER A 267 -3.57 13.71 -4.12
CA SER A 267 -2.49 12.86 -3.60
C SER A 267 -1.19 13.06 -4.36
N PHE A 268 -0.10 13.17 -3.63
CA PHE A 268 1.22 13.36 -4.20
C PHE A 268 2.32 12.77 -3.30
N TYR A 269 3.48 12.61 -3.88
CA TYR A 269 4.72 12.40 -3.14
C TYR A 269 5.94 12.97 -3.89
N VAL A 270 7.09 13.03 -3.22
CA VAL A 270 8.38 13.36 -3.84
C VAL A 270 9.16 12.08 -3.98
N ASN A 271 9.55 11.70 -5.21
CA ASN A 271 10.29 10.47 -5.46
C ASN A 271 11.78 10.58 -5.10
N GLY A 272 12.52 9.47 -5.22
CA GLY A 272 13.95 9.43 -4.89
C GLY A 272 14.86 10.31 -5.75
N GLU A 273 14.35 10.83 -6.88
CA GLU A 273 15.03 11.78 -7.76
C GLU A 273 14.65 13.24 -7.45
N GLY A 274 13.78 13.44 -6.44
CA GLY A 274 13.32 14.76 -6.03
C GLY A 274 12.16 15.28 -6.87
N GLN A 275 11.58 14.49 -7.77
CA GLN A 275 10.49 14.90 -8.64
C GLN A 275 9.14 14.74 -7.93
N ILE A 276 8.20 15.62 -8.25
CA ILE A 276 6.81 15.52 -7.78
C ILE A 276 6.11 14.41 -8.57
N VAL A 277 5.45 13.52 -7.86
CA VAL A 277 4.58 12.51 -8.45
C VAL A 277 3.15 12.77 -7.96
N ILE A 278 2.23 12.91 -8.90
CA ILE A 278 0.79 13.04 -8.62
C ILE A 278 0.16 11.67 -8.77
N ALA A 279 -0.59 11.24 -7.77
CA ALA A 279 -1.24 9.93 -7.71
C ALA A 279 -2.77 10.09 -7.70
N PHE A 280 -3.44 9.14 -8.35
CA PHE A 280 -4.89 9.04 -8.41
C PHE A 280 -5.34 7.64 -8.02
N ASP A 281 -6.40 7.56 -7.26
CA ASP A 281 -7.03 6.31 -6.85
C ASP A 281 -7.68 5.58 -8.04
N GLU A 282 -7.96 4.31 -7.85
CA GLU A 282 -8.72 3.53 -8.82
C GLU A 282 -10.09 4.17 -9.09
N TYR A 283 -10.47 4.27 -10.34
CA TYR A 283 -11.68 4.97 -10.83
C TYR A 283 -11.67 6.49 -10.70
N GLU A 284 -10.59 7.15 -10.30
CA GLU A 284 -10.58 8.61 -10.17
C GLU A 284 -10.43 9.31 -11.54
N VAL A 285 -9.50 8.85 -12.38
CA VAL A 285 -9.22 9.43 -13.70
C VAL A 285 -9.17 8.41 -14.83
N ALA A 286 -9.39 7.12 -14.52
CA ALA A 286 -9.28 6.01 -15.45
C ALA A 286 -10.26 4.88 -15.06
N PRO A 287 -10.63 3.96 -15.98
CA PRO A 287 -11.38 2.76 -15.63
C PRO A 287 -10.61 1.85 -14.66
N GLY A 288 -11.33 1.12 -13.80
CA GLY A 288 -10.74 0.30 -12.74
C GLY A 288 -9.73 -0.75 -13.18
N TYR A 289 -9.74 -1.20 -14.45
CA TYR A 289 -8.70 -2.12 -14.93
C TYR A 289 -7.31 -1.48 -15.04
N MET A 290 -7.23 -0.15 -14.97
CA MET A 290 -5.97 0.61 -14.90
C MET A 290 -5.36 0.63 -13.51
N GLY A 291 -6.16 0.28 -12.47
CA GLY A 291 -5.74 0.41 -11.07
C GLY A 291 -5.54 1.87 -10.64
N THR A 292 -4.73 2.08 -9.61
CA THR A 292 -4.21 3.40 -9.25
C THR A 292 -3.20 3.87 -10.28
N VAL A 293 -3.16 5.16 -10.59
CA VAL A 293 -2.28 5.71 -11.63
C VAL A 293 -1.45 6.87 -11.10
N GLU A 294 -0.21 6.98 -11.59
CA GLU A 294 0.74 7.98 -11.13
C GLU A 294 1.35 8.75 -12.32
N PHE A 295 1.58 10.04 -12.12
CA PHE A 295 2.18 10.92 -13.12
C PHE A 295 3.40 11.62 -12.50
N VAL A 296 4.60 11.31 -13.00
CA VAL A 296 5.82 12.05 -12.65
C VAL A 296 5.77 13.41 -13.35
N ILE A 297 5.90 14.47 -12.59
CA ILE A 297 5.91 15.83 -13.12
C ILE A 297 7.35 16.24 -13.43
N PRO A 298 7.68 16.48 -14.71
CA PRO A 298 9.02 16.93 -15.09
C PRO A 298 9.39 18.24 -14.40
N ASP A 299 10.63 18.38 -13.95
CA ASP A 299 11.10 19.54 -13.19
C ASP A 299 10.87 20.86 -13.92
N GLU A 300 11.00 20.88 -15.26
CA GLU A 300 10.75 22.06 -16.09
C GLU A 300 9.32 22.61 -16.01
N VAL A 301 8.34 21.78 -15.63
CA VAL A 301 6.93 22.20 -15.48
C VAL A 301 6.76 23.18 -14.31
N THR A 302 7.56 23.00 -13.27
CA THR A 302 7.43 23.75 -12.01
C THR A 302 8.67 24.56 -11.63
N ALA A 303 9.74 24.55 -12.44
CA ALA A 303 11.05 25.12 -12.13
C ALA A 303 11.00 26.59 -11.66
N ASP A 304 10.12 27.40 -12.27
CA ASP A 304 10.02 28.85 -11.98
C ASP A 304 9.25 29.16 -10.68
N ILE A 305 8.54 28.15 -10.13
CA ILE A 305 7.62 28.32 -8.99
C ILE A 305 7.94 27.40 -7.81
N ARG A 306 8.87 26.45 -7.98
CA ARG A 306 9.31 25.54 -6.93
C ARG A 306 10.23 26.26 -5.93
N LYS A 307 10.19 25.88 -4.64
CA LYS A 307 11.11 26.39 -3.61
C LYS A 307 12.49 25.82 -3.75
#